data_ae840160d95b7828fada251b4c58c0aa
#
_entry.id   ae840160d95b7828fada251b4c58c0aa
#
_cell.length_a   1.000
_cell.length_b   1.000
_cell.length_c   1.000
_cell.angle_alpha   90.00
_cell.angle_beta   90.00
_cell.angle_gamma   90.00
#
_symmetry.space_group_name_H-M   'P 1'
#
loop_
_entity.id
_entity.type
_entity.pdbx_description
1 polymer ?
#
loop_
_entity_poly.entity_id
_entity_poly.type
_entity_poly.pdbx_seq_one_letter_code
_entity_poly.pdbx_strand_id
1 'polypeptide(L)'
;MHPTASKALLLVLLIASPWILVQGWIFVGAQDESISSMEACPEGSANCAHLGGNVDYRMDGSSTIIDRSMEDMRSDLTDYIVEYDCEILVEDVSDSSYYVHFVERTPFWLFPDDVLVSIEQIDEDTVNIELHSQSRLGLGDMGVNPERLERIYDQLVG
;
A
#
# COMPACT_ATOMS: atom_id res chain seq x y z
N MET A 1 41.57 -15.73 17.40
CA MET A 1 40.55 -15.81 16.34
C MET A 1 41.24 -16.28 15.06
N HIS A 2 40.74 -17.31 14.39
CA HIS A 2 41.32 -17.84 13.16
C HIS A 2 41.22 -16.79 12.05
N PRO A 3 42.29 -16.46 11.30
CA PRO A 3 42.28 -15.42 10.27
C PRO A 3 41.28 -15.66 9.12
N THR A 4 40.88 -16.90 8.92
CA THR A 4 39.84 -17.28 7.93
C THR A 4 38.45 -16.91 8.38
N ALA A 5 38.10 -17.04 9.69
CA ALA A 5 36.80 -16.66 10.24
C ALA A 5 36.61 -15.13 10.21
N SER A 6 37.64 -14.34 10.44
CA SER A 6 37.59 -12.87 10.37
C SER A 6 37.38 -12.38 8.92
N LYS A 7 38.02 -13.01 7.92
CA LYS A 7 37.80 -12.67 6.52
C LYS A 7 36.42 -13.03 6.02
N ALA A 8 35.86 -14.18 6.45
CA ALA A 8 34.51 -14.59 6.11
C ALA A 8 33.47 -13.63 6.72
N LEU A 9 33.64 -13.22 7.96
CA LEU A 9 32.75 -12.25 8.62
C LEU A 9 32.77 -10.89 7.89
N LEU A 10 33.96 -10.39 7.52
CA LEU A 10 34.10 -9.14 6.77
C LEU A 10 33.39 -9.21 5.41
N LEU A 11 33.49 -10.33 4.70
CA LEU A 11 32.82 -10.51 3.41
C LEU A 11 31.29 -10.50 3.58
N VAL A 12 30.76 -11.19 4.58
CA VAL A 12 29.32 -11.21 4.88
C VAL A 12 28.82 -9.80 5.22
N LEU A 13 29.54 -9.06 6.06
CA LEU A 13 29.19 -7.69 6.41
C LEU A 13 29.20 -6.76 5.17
N LEU A 14 30.13 -6.95 4.27
CA LEU A 14 30.27 -6.14 3.05
C LEU A 14 29.13 -6.41 2.07
N ILE A 15 28.69 -7.68 1.96
CA ILE A 15 27.54 -8.06 1.13
C ILE A 15 26.21 -7.58 1.76
N ALA A 16 26.08 -7.65 3.08
CA ALA A 16 24.88 -7.23 3.79
C ALA A 16 24.76 -5.71 3.96
N SER A 17 25.87 -4.96 3.86
CA SER A 17 25.89 -3.53 4.14
C SER A 17 24.91 -2.68 3.30
N PRO A 18 24.68 -2.91 1.99
CA PRO A 18 23.70 -2.12 1.25
C PRO A 18 22.28 -2.29 1.80
N TRP A 19 21.91 -3.53 2.15
CA TRP A 19 20.61 -3.80 2.73
C TRP A 19 20.44 -3.15 4.11
N ILE A 20 21.45 -3.28 4.98
CA ILE A 20 21.44 -2.65 6.32
C ILE A 20 21.33 -1.12 6.22
N LEU A 21 22.03 -0.49 5.27
CA LEU A 21 21.95 0.95 5.06
C LEU A 21 20.56 1.38 4.59
N VAL A 22 19.92 0.63 3.70
CA VAL A 22 18.54 0.89 3.27
C VAL A 22 17.58 0.73 4.43
N GLN A 23 17.70 -0.31 5.27
CA GLN A 23 16.85 -0.45 6.46
C GLN A 23 17.05 0.70 7.45
N GLY A 24 18.28 1.15 7.64
CA GLY A 24 18.56 2.34 8.46
C GLY A 24 17.92 3.61 7.92
N TRP A 25 17.91 3.78 6.59
CA TRP A 25 17.24 4.92 5.94
C TRP A 25 15.71 4.83 6.08
N ILE A 26 15.11 3.66 5.88
CA ILE A 26 13.68 3.43 6.09
C ILE A 26 13.30 3.75 7.55
N PHE A 27 14.06 3.23 8.51
CA PHE A 27 13.80 3.44 9.94
C PHE A 27 13.76 4.92 10.35
N VAL A 28 14.62 5.75 9.74
CA VAL A 28 14.68 7.18 10.06
C VAL A 28 13.71 8.01 9.24
N GLY A 29 13.47 7.64 7.97
CA GLY A 29 12.78 8.48 6.99
C GLY A 29 11.33 8.09 6.69
N ALA A 30 10.87 6.92 7.15
CA ALA A 30 9.54 6.40 6.83
C ALA A 30 8.83 5.88 8.09
N GLN A 31 8.69 6.74 9.10
CA GLN A 31 7.93 6.42 10.30
C GLN A 31 6.45 6.29 10.00
N ASP A 32 5.75 5.44 10.76
CA ASP A 32 4.32 5.25 10.61
C ASP A 32 3.56 6.49 11.07
N GLU A 33 2.74 7.02 10.16
CA GLU A 33 1.82 8.12 10.42
C GLU A 33 0.40 7.65 10.09
N SER A 34 -0.53 7.92 10.99
CA SER A 34 -1.94 7.56 10.77
C SER A 34 -2.60 8.57 9.85
N ILE A 35 -3.12 8.10 8.71
CA ILE A 35 -3.90 8.90 7.77
C ILE A 35 -5.37 8.49 7.95
N SER A 36 -6.22 9.44 8.29
CA SER A 36 -7.64 9.18 8.64
C SER A 36 -8.64 9.66 7.58
N SER A 37 -8.17 10.05 6.41
CA SER A 37 -9.01 10.47 5.29
C SER A 37 -8.29 10.20 3.97
N MET A 38 -9.07 10.04 2.90
CA MET A 38 -8.53 9.86 1.57
C MET A 38 -7.70 11.07 1.14
N GLU A 39 -6.57 10.81 0.49
CA GLU A 39 -5.63 11.83 -0.01
C GLU A 39 -5.56 11.80 -1.53
N ALA A 40 -5.20 12.94 -2.12
CA ALA A 40 -4.93 13.02 -3.55
C ALA A 40 -3.43 12.90 -3.84
N CYS A 41 -3.09 12.30 -4.96
CA CYS A 41 -1.70 12.27 -5.41
C CYS A 41 -1.17 13.69 -5.69
N PRO A 42 0.06 14.02 -5.25
CA PRO A 42 0.71 15.27 -5.66
C PRO A 42 0.87 15.33 -7.19
N GLU A 43 0.65 16.50 -7.77
CA GLU A 43 0.79 16.71 -9.22
C GLU A 43 2.21 16.34 -9.68
N GLY A 44 2.30 15.52 -10.73
CA GLY A 44 3.58 15.05 -11.29
C GLY A 44 4.29 13.99 -10.44
N SER A 45 3.65 13.45 -9.41
CA SER A 45 4.22 12.39 -8.59
C SER A 45 4.48 11.11 -9.39
N ALA A 46 5.67 10.54 -9.27
CA ALA A 46 6.02 9.24 -9.85
C ALA A 46 6.00 8.11 -8.80
N ASN A 47 5.54 8.37 -7.56
CA ASN A 47 5.46 7.41 -6.47
C ASN A 47 4.10 7.36 -5.78
N CYS A 48 3.05 7.75 -6.50
CA CYS A 48 1.66 7.72 -6.05
C CYS A 48 0.76 7.20 -7.17
N ALA A 49 -0.31 6.49 -6.82
CA ALA A 49 -1.41 6.12 -7.70
C ALA A 49 -2.74 6.30 -6.96
N HIS A 50 -3.79 6.63 -7.70
CA HIS A 50 -5.11 6.89 -7.13
C HIS A 50 -6.21 6.51 -8.12
N LEU A 51 -7.26 5.89 -7.63
CA LEU A 51 -8.48 5.55 -8.37
C LEU A 51 -9.69 6.08 -7.60
N GLY A 52 -10.55 6.81 -8.28
CA GLY A 52 -11.81 7.31 -7.74
C GLY A 52 -11.75 8.76 -7.27
N GLY A 53 -12.75 9.18 -6.48
CA GLY A 53 -12.90 10.56 -6.10
C GLY A 53 -13.14 11.47 -7.30
N ASN A 54 -12.34 12.52 -7.44
CA ASN A 54 -12.50 13.49 -8.53
C ASN A 54 -11.55 13.26 -9.71
N VAL A 55 -10.42 12.58 -9.52
CA VAL A 55 -9.36 12.45 -10.53
C VAL A 55 -8.58 11.15 -10.31
N ASP A 56 -8.67 10.24 -11.25
CA ASP A 56 -7.77 9.09 -11.31
C ASP A 56 -6.34 9.54 -11.63
N TYR A 57 -5.37 8.93 -10.98
CA TYR A 57 -3.97 9.24 -11.19
C TYR A 57 -3.14 7.96 -11.34
N ARG A 58 -2.53 7.78 -12.52
CA ARG A 58 -1.78 6.56 -12.90
C ARG A 58 -2.61 5.26 -12.80
N MET A 59 -3.93 5.42 -12.85
CA MET A 59 -4.92 4.33 -12.98
C MET A 59 -5.84 4.70 -14.13
N ASP A 60 -6.14 3.76 -15.02
CA ASP A 60 -6.95 4.03 -16.21
C ASP A 60 -8.13 3.05 -16.34
N GLY A 61 -9.31 3.58 -16.57
CA GLY A 61 -10.47 2.86 -17.08
C GLY A 61 -11.21 1.91 -16.14
N SER A 62 -10.86 1.89 -14.86
CA SER A 62 -11.55 1.06 -13.85
C SER A 62 -12.81 1.78 -13.34
N SER A 63 -13.93 1.05 -13.21
CA SER A 63 -15.14 1.59 -12.59
C SER A 63 -14.97 1.66 -11.07
N THR A 64 -15.35 2.79 -10.47
CA THR A 64 -15.41 2.93 -9.01
C THR A 64 -16.75 2.48 -8.44
N ILE A 65 -17.79 2.34 -9.28
CA ILE A 65 -19.09 1.80 -8.89
C ILE A 65 -19.09 0.31 -9.15
N ILE A 66 -19.25 -0.47 -8.09
CA ILE A 66 -19.16 -1.93 -8.11
C ILE A 66 -20.45 -2.53 -7.59
N ASP A 67 -21.01 -3.48 -8.34
CA ASP A 67 -22.23 -4.22 -7.99
C ASP A 67 -21.89 -5.37 -7.01
N ARG A 68 -21.54 -5.01 -5.78
CA ARG A 68 -21.23 -5.92 -4.67
C ARG A 68 -21.59 -5.30 -3.33
N SER A 69 -21.89 -6.14 -2.34
CA SER A 69 -22.13 -5.66 -0.98
C SER A 69 -20.84 -5.15 -0.32
N MET A 70 -20.98 -4.16 0.56
CA MET A 70 -19.86 -3.63 1.34
C MET A 70 -19.23 -4.71 2.25
N GLU A 71 -20.05 -5.65 2.76
CA GLU A 71 -19.56 -6.73 3.63
C GLU A 71 -18.65 -7.70 2.89
N ASP A 72 -19.03 -8.12 1.67
CA ASP A 72 -18.22 -9.00 0.83
C ASP A 72 -16.89 -8.33 0.46
N MET A 73 -16.94 -7.04 0.07
CA MET A 73 -15.73 -6.29 -0.28
C MET A 73 -14.78 -6.09 0.91
N ARG A 74 -15.32 -5.85 2.11
CA ARG A 74 -14.50 -5.80 3.33
C ARG A 74 -13.84 -7.14 3.63
N SER A 75 -14.57 -8.24 3.43
CA SER A 75 -14.02 -9.60 3.61
C SER A 75 -12.85 -9.83 2.66
N ASP A 76 -13.02 -9.54 1.37
CA ASP A 76 -11.98 -9.71 0.36
C ASP A 76 -10.77 -8.80 0.62
N LEU A 77 -11.00 -7.57 1.06
CA LEU A 77 -9.90 -6.66 1.43
C LEU A 77 -9.16 -7.15 2.68
N THR A 78 -9.87 -7.73 3.63
CA THR A 78 -9.25 -8.33 4.82
C THR A 78 -8.36 -9.51 4.42
N ASP A 79 -8.83 -10.35 3.49
CA ASP A 79 -8.04 -11.47 2.97
C ASP A 79 -6.78 -10.96 2.25
N TYR A 80 -6.89 -9.90 1.45
CA TYR A 80 -5.74 -9.23 0.83
C TYR A 80 -4.72 -8.74 1.88
N ILE A 81 -5.20 -8.02 2.90
CA ILE A 81 -4.34 -7.48 3.97
C ILE A 81 -3.57 -8.60 4.69
N VAL A 82 -4.22 -9.73 4.93
CA VAL A 82 -3.60 -10.91 5.55
C VAL A 82 -2.62 -11.59 4.59
N GLU A 83 -2.97 -11.77 3.33
CA GLU A 83 -2.13 -12.42 2.32
C GLU A 83 -0.80 -11.67 2.10
N TYR A 84 -0.84 -10.34 2.06
CA TYR A 84 0.33 -9.49 1.83
C TYR A 84 1.03 -9.03 3.11
N ASP A 85 0.65 -9.59 4.30
CA ASP A 85 1.24 -9.25 5.60
C ASP A 85 1.27 -7.73 5.86
N CYS A 86 0.16 -7.06 5.53
CA CYS A 86 0.03 -5.62 5.68
C CYS A 86 -0.24 -5.22 7.12
N GLU A 87 0.22 -4.05 7.51
CA GLU A 87 0.02 -3.47 8.85
C GLU A 87 -1.08 -2.41 8.82
N ILE A 88 -2.20 -2.65 9.51
CA ILE A 88 -3.30 -1.67 9.61
C ILE A 88 -2.91 -0.59 10.62
N LEU A 89 -2.99 0.66 10.20
CA LEU A 89 -2.74 1.85 11.04
C LEU A 89 -4.03 2.56 11.47
N VAL A 90 -5.04 2.59 10.59
CA VAL A 90 -6.36 3.16 10.87
C VAL A 90 -7.41 2.26 10.25
N GLU A 91 -8.50 2.04 10.97
CA GLU A 91 -9.71 1.40 10.45
C GLU A 91 -10.93 2.12 11.01
N ASP A 92 -11.83 2.57 10.15
CA ASP A 92 -13.08 3.21 10.51
C ASP A 92 -14.25 2.51 9.81
N VAL A 93 -15.23 2.11 10.60
CA VAL A 93 -16.38 1.32 10.15
C VAL A 93 -17.65 2.01 10.58
N SER A 94 -18.54 2.29 9.61
CA SER A 94 -19.90 2.77 9.85
C SER A 94 -20.92 1.88 9.16
N ASP A 95 -22.21 2.20 9.32
CA ASP A 95 -23.30 1.45 8.67
C ASP A 95 -23.28 1.60 7.14
N SER A 96 -22.68 2.67 6.61
CA SER A 96 -22.70 2.99 5.17
C SER A 96 -21.33 3.29 4.58
N SER A 97 -20.25 3.18 5.35
CA SER A 97 -18.90 3.40 4.86
C SER A 97 -17.88 2.58 5.63
N TYR A 98 -16.82 2.21 4.92
CA TYR A 98 -15.63 1.58 5.45
C TYR A 98 -14.41 2.33 4.95
N TYR A 99 -13.51 2.67 5.85
CA TYR A 99 -12.22 3.26 5.52
C TYR A 99 -11.12 2.51 6.23
N VAL A 100 -10.02 2.22 5.51
CA VAL A 100 -8.83 1.63 6.10
C VAL A 100 -7.57 2.26 5.52
N HIS A 101 -6.61 2.54 6.40
CA HIS A 101 -5.23 2.85 6.07
C HIS A 101 -4.34 1.71 6.56
N PHE A 102 -3.60 1.11 5.65
CA PHE A 102 -2.61 0.09 5.96
C PHE A 102 -1.31 0.33 5.21
N VAL A 103 -0.26 -0.32 5.68
CA VAL A 103 1.09 -0.28 5.08
C VAL A 103 1.38 -1.62 4.43
N GLU A 104 1.69 -1.60 3.13
CA GLU A 104 2.24 -2.74 2.42
C GLU A 104 3.72 -2.48 2.14
N ARG A 105 4.58 -3.46 2.46
CA ARG A 105 6.02 -3.34 2.24
C ARG A 105 6.45 -4.03 0.96
N THR A 106 7.30 -3.35 0.18
CA THR A 106 7.86 -3.95 -1.04
C THR A 106 8.69 -5.20 -0.71
N PRO A 107 8.66 -6.24 -1.58
CA PRO A 107 9.52 -7.41 -1.40
C PRO A 107 11.00 -7.02 -1.29
N PHE A 108 11.79 -7.77 -0.54
CA PHE A 108 13.24 -7.66 -0.37
C PHE A 108 13.75 -6.37 0.31
N TRP A 109 13.41 -5.18 -0.21
CA TRP A 109 13.88 -3.91 0.38
C TRP A 109 13.01 -3.42 1.53
N LEU A 110 11.78 -3.90 1.61
CA LEU A 110 10.80 -3.57 2.65
C LEU A 110 10.45 -2.07 2.71
N PHE A 111 10.48 -1.36 1.58
CA PHE A 111 9.99 0.02 1.51
C PHE A 111 8.52 0.06 1.89
N PRO A 112 8.13 0.87 2.87
CA PRO A 112 6.75 1.01 3.26
C PRO A 112 6.02 1.95 2.31
N ASP A 113 4.87 1.50 1.82
CA ASP A 113 3.95 2.30 1.03
C ASP A 113 2.62 2.39 1.78
N ASP A 114 2.07 3.58 1.88
CA ASP A 114 0.75 3.82 2.44
C ASP A 114 -0.32 3.42 1.43
N VAL A 115 -1.32 2.69 1.90
CA VAL A 115 -2.48 2.27 1.11
C VAL A 115 -3.74 2.70 1.83
N LEU A 116 -4.59 3.49 1.16
CA LEU A 116 -5.87 3.94 1.67
C LEU A 116 -6.96 3.34 0.82
N VAL A 117 -7.96 2.77 1.45
CA VAL A 117 -9.16 2.23 0.79
C VAL A 117 -10.38 2.81 1.46
N SER A 118 -11.28 3.38 0.65
CA SER A 118 -12.61 3.80 1.06
C SER A 118 -13.64 3.03 0.26
N ILE A 119 -14.67 2.53 0.96
CA ILE A 119 -15.84 1.86 0.38
C ILE A 119 -17.07 2.56 0.93
N GLU A 120 -17.86 3.18 0.07
CA GLU A 120 -19.10 3.87 0.42
C GLU A 120 -20.28 3.12 -0.17
N GLN A 121 -21.25 2.77 0.66
CA GLN A 121 -22.46 2.09 0.23
C GLN A 121 -23.40 3.07 -0.50
N ILE A 122 -23.77 2.73 -1.73
CA ILE A 122 -24.76 3.47 -2.53
C ILE A 122 -26.16 2.90 -2.28
N ASP A 123 -26.27 1.58 -2.34
CA ASP A 123 -27.48 0.82 -2.03
C ASP A 123 -27.11 -0.57 -1.48
N GLU A 124 -28.06 -1.50 -1.35
CA GLU A 124 -27.86 -2.81 -0.70
C GLU A 124 -26.76 -3.64 -1.35
N ASP A 125 -26.66 -3.58 -2.67
CA ASP A 125 -25.76 -4.42 -3.49
C ASP A 125 -24.76 -3.60 -4.33
N THR A 126 -24.63 -2.29 -4.08
CA THR A 126 -23.77 -1.40 -4.87
C THR A 126 -22.97 -0.50 -3.96
N VAL A 127 -21.67 -0.41 -4.24
CA VAL A 127 -20.74 0.47 -3.53
C VAL A 127 -19.98 1.38 -4.49
N ASN A 128 -19.47 2.47 -3.96
CA ASN A 128 -18.43 3.29 -4.59
C ASN A 128 -17.11 3.09 -3.85
N ILE A 129 -16.04 2.81 -4.59
CA ILE A 129 -14.70 2.62 -4.01
C ILE A 129 -13.78 3.78 -4.38
N GLU A 130 -12.84 4.05 -3.49
CA GLU A 130 -11.73 4.95 -3.73
C GLU A 130 -10.45 4.30 -3.19
N LEU A 131 -9.41 4.22 -4.04
CA LEU A 131 -8.15 3.56 -3.73
C LEU A 131 -7.00 4.53 -3.89
N HIS A 132 -6.06 4.51 -2.95
CA HIS A 132 -4.86 5.32 -3.01
C HIS A 132 -3.66 4.52 -2.56
N SER A 133 -2.51 4.67 -3.23
CA SER A 133 -1.25 4.09 -2.80
C SER A 133 -0.10 5.05 -3.07
N GLN A 134 0.72 5.28 -2.03
CA GLN A 134 1.84 6.22 -2.11
C GLN A 134 3.05 5.70 -1.33
N SER A 135 4.22 5.76 -1.97
CA SER A 135 5.48 5.43 -1.32
C SER A 135 5.92 6.55 -0.38
N ARG A 136 6.28 6.19 0.86
CA ARG A 136 6.81 7.15 1.86
C ARG A 136 8.20 7.67 1.49
N LEU A 137 8.96 6.89 0.75
CA LEU A 137 10.35 7.21 0.38
C LEU A 137 10.57 7.08 -1.13
N GLY A 138 11.49 7.91 -1.63
CA GLY A 138 11.90 7.88 -3.03
C GLY A 138 11.17 8.90 -3.91
N LEU A 139 11.69 9.05 -5.14
CA LEU A 139 11.12 9.97 -6.15
C LEU A 139 10.25 9.24 -7.17
N GLY A 140 10.22 7.92 -7.14
CA GLY A 140 9.44 7.10 -8.04
C GLY A 140 9.38 5.64 -7.56
N ASP A 141 8.29 4.97 -7.89
CA ASP A 141 7.93 3.63 -7.41
C ASP A 141 8.14 2.52 -8.46
N MET A 142 8.65 2.85 -9.65
CA MET A 142 8.83 1.92 -10.78
C MET A 142 7.54 1.18 -11.19
N GLY A 143 6.36 1.74 -10.94
CA GLY A 143 5.06 1.14 -11.23
C GLY A 143 4.45 0.33 -10.08
N VAL A 144 5.10 0.26 -8.93
CA VAL A 144 4.63 -0.56 -7.78
C VAL A 144 3.27 -0.10 -7.26
N ASN A 145 3.04 1.23 -7.12
CA ASN A 145 1.77 1.72 -6.60
C ASN A 145 0.58 1.45 -7.54
N PRO A 146 0.64 1.75 -8.85
CA PRO A 146 -0.46 1.36 -9.76
C PRO A 146 -0.69 -0.16 -9.79
N GLU A 147 0.36 -0.98 -9.90
CA GLU A 147 0.23 -2.44 -9.89
C GLU A 147 -0.40 -2.97 -8.59
N ARG A 148 -0.11 -2.32 -7.46
CA ARG A 148 -0.75 -2.64 -6.16
C ARG A 148 -2.24 -2.33 -6.21
N LEU A 149 -2.61 -1.14 -6.67
CA LEU A 149 -4.02 -0.77 -6.76
C LEU A 149 -4.78 -1.66 -7.75
N GLU A 150 -4.16 -2.08 -8.85
CA GLU A 150 -4.74 -3.07 -9.77
C GLU A 150 -5.01 -4.41 -9.04
N ARG A 151 -4.05 -4.93 -8.26
CA ARG A 151 -4.25 -6.16 -7.49
C ARG A 151 -5.37 -6.05 -6.47
N ILE A 152 -5.43 -4.91 -5.73
CA ILE A 152 -6.51 -4.65 -4.77
C ILE A 152 -7.85 -4.58 -5.51
N TYR A 153 -7.89 -3.85 -6.61
CA TYR A 153 -9.09 -3.70 -7.43
C TYR A 153 -9.59 -5.06 -7.93
N ASP A 154 -8.72 -5.88 -8.51
CA ASP A 154 -9.05 -7.22 -9.01
C ASP A 154 -9.58 -8.12 -7.88
N GLN A 155 -9.02 -8.05 -6.68
CA GLN A 155 -9.50 -8.75 -5.50
C GLN A 155 -10.92 -8.32 -5.10
N LEU A 156 -11.19 -7.00 -5.16
CA LEU A 156 -12.46 -6.44 -4.76
C LEU A 156 -13.58 -6.65 -5.79
N VAL A 157 -13.24 -6.72 -7.09
CA VAL A 157 -14.23 -6.89 -8.16
C VAL A 157 -14.56 -8.36 -8.41
N GLY A 158 -13.65 -9.31 -8.09
CA GLY A 158 -13.88 -10.75 -8.10
C GLY A 158 -13.66 -11.39 -9.45
#